data_b135ff821af54edce9903e2809e02004
#
_entry.id   b135ff821af54edce9903e2809e02004
#
_cell.length_a   1.000
_cell.length_b   1.000
_cell.length_c   1.000
_cell.angle_alpha   90.00
_cell.angle_beta   90.00
_cell.angle_gamma   90.00
#
_symmetry.space_group_name_H-M   'P 1'
#
loop_
_entity.id
_entity.type
_entity.pdbx_description
1 polymer ?
#
loop_
_entity_poly.entity_id
_entity_poly.type
_entity_poly.pdbx_seq_one_letter_code
_entity_poly.pdbx_strand_id
1 'polypeptide(L)'
;MTALPLRTHHLDLHLQSTEDVLARIASLPPEDQAEVSPEWLASLRAAPAPSPWTHGFAIVERMSVEIIGSCAFKGPPDAEGVVEIAYEIAPAHRRRGYAREAARAASHYALEAGGVRCVRAHTRQDNDSSARVLLACGFTLVGPVELPDDGLVNRWELLATRHGTSPHP
;
A
#
# COMPACT_ATOMS: atom_id res chain seq x y z
N MET A 1 2.89 0.56 18.73
CA MET A 1 2.33 -0.32 17.68
C MET A 1 0.92 0.15 17.36
N THR A 2 0.69 0.56 16.16
CA THR A 2 -0.63 1.06 15.75
C THR A 2 -1.63 -0.10 15.71
N ALA A 3 -2.77 0.07 16.37
CA ALA A 3 -3.80 -0.98 16.41
C ALA A 3 -4.53 -1.09 15.07
N LEU A 4 -4.97 -2.31 14.72
CA LEU A 4 -5.81 -2.57 13.55
C LEU A 4 -7.29 -2.65 13.96
N PRO A 5 -8.25 -2.19 13.12
CA PRO A 5 -8.03 -1.56 11.82
C PRO A 5 -7.37 -0.19 11.92
N LEU A 6 -6.71 0.25 10.83
CA LEU A 6 -6.18 1.61 10.77
C LEU A 6 -7.34 2.57 10.55
N ARG A 7 -7.64 3.38 11.54
CA ARG A 7 -8.75 4.32 11.49
C ARG A 7 -8.28 5.72 11.10
N THR A 8 -8.94 6.30 10.11
CA THR A 8 -8.71 7.65 9.65
C THR A 8 -9.98 8.50 9.81
N HIS A 9 -10.00 9.71 9.27
CA HIS A 9 -11.18 10.57 9.38
C HIS A 9 -12.41 9.95 8.68
N HIS A 10 -12.25 9.44 7.46
CA HIS A 10 -13.35 8.88 6.67
C HIS A 10 -13.28 7.37 6.46
N LEU A 11 -12.13 6.75 6.75
CA LEU A 11 -11.85 5.38 6.36
C LEU A 11 -11.45 4.51 7.55
N ASP A 12 -11.77 3.23 7.44
CA ASP A 12 -11.16 2.15 8.20
C ASP A 12 -10.42 1.23 7.21
N LEU A 13 -9.13 0.97 7.46
CA LEU A 13 -8.34 0.02 6.69
C LEU A 13 -8.31 -1.29 7.46
N HIS A 14 -9.05 -2.28 6.97
CA HIS A 14 -9.18 -3.59 7.59
C HIS A 14 -8.19 -4.58 6.99
N LEU A 15 -7.39 -5.21 7.84
CA LEU A 15 -6.53 -6.31 7.41
C LEU A 15 -7.38 -7.43 6.83
N GLN A 16 -7.08 -7.83 5.59
CA GLN A 16 -7.81 -8.87 4.88
C GLN A 16 -7.37 -10.25 5.34
N SER A 17 -8.34 -11.20 5.38
CA SER A 17 -8.04 -12.63 5.52
C SER A 17 -7.57 -13.22 4.18
N THR A 18 -6.99 -14.41 4.21
CA THR A 18 -6.66 -15.16 2.99
C THR A 18 -7.90 -15.41 2.13
N GLU A 19 -9.02 -15.75 2.77
CA GLU A 19 -10.30 -15.98 2.10
C GLU A 19 -10.81 -14.71 1.39
N ASP A 20 -10.77 -13.56 2.06
CA ASP A 20 -11.18 -12.28 1.45
C ASP A 20 -10.34 -11.92 0.23
N VAL A 21 -9.04 -12.10 0.32
CA VAL A 21 -8.12 -11.81 -0.80
C VAL A 21 -8.38 -12.73 -1.98
N LEU A 22 -8.54 -14.04 -1.74
CA LEU A 22 -8.82 -15.01 -2.80
C LEU A 22 -10.19 -14.78 -3.45
N ALA A 23 -11.22 -14.42 -2.66
CA ALA A 23 -12.54 -14.10 -3.17
C ALA A 23 -12.49 -12.84 -4.07
N ARG A 24 -11.73 -11.83 -3.66
CA ARG A 24 -11.53 -10.61 -4.46
C ARG A 24 -10.82 -10.91 -5.77
N ILE A 25 -9.77 -11.72 -5.76
CA ILE A 25 -9.08 -12.15 -6.99
C ILE A 25 -10.03 -12.90 -7.91
N ALA A 26 -10.82 -13.84 -7.38
CA ALA A 26 -11.79 -14.60 -8.16
C ALA A 26 -12.88 -13.72 -8.81
N SER A 27 -13.12 -12.52 -8.29
CA SER A 27 -14.07 -11.54 -8.86
C SER A 27 -13.48 -10.65 -9.95
N LEU A 28 -12.16 -10.69 -10.16
CA LEU A 28 -11.50 -9.92 -11.20
C LEU A 28 -11.80 -10.51 -12.59
N PRO A 29 -11.72 -9.71 -13.66
CA PRO A 29 -11.70 -10.20 -15.03
C PRO A 29 -10.59 -11.26 -15.23
N PRO A 30 -10.77 -12.24 -16.12
CA PRO A 30 -9.77 -13.30 -16.34
C PRO A 30 -8.37 -12.80 -16.70
N GLU A 31 -8.28 -11.71 -17.46
CA GLU A 31 -7.03 -11.05 -17.82
C GLU A 31 -6.27 -10.54 -16.58
N ASP A 32 -6.98 -9.93 -15.65
CA ASP A 32 -6.39 -9.41 -14.41
C ASP A 32 -6.02 -10.53 -13.44
N GLN A 33 -6.80 -11.61 -13.42
CA GLN A 33 -6.45 -12.81 -12.64
C GLN A 33 -5.13 -13.44 -13.12
N ALA A 34 -4.89 -13.42 -14.43
CA ALA A 34 -3.67 -13.97 -15.04
C ALA A 34 -2.42 -13.16 -14.67
N GLU A 35 -2.57 -11.88 -14.30
CA GLU A 35 -1.47 -11.01 -13.89
C GLU A 35 -1.07 -11.18 -12.42
N VAL A 36 -1.85 -11.90 -11.63
CA VAL A 36 -1.54 -12.14 -10.22
C VAL A 36 -0.34 -13.06 -10.08
N SER A 37 0.69 -12.61 -9.34
CA SER A 37 1.93 -13.37 -9.15
C SER A 37 1.66 -14.74 -8.49
N PRO A 38 2.06 -15.87 -9.13
CA PRO A 38 1.94 -17.19 -8.54
C PRO A 38 2.73 -17.33 -7.22
N GLU A 39 3.89 -16.68 -7.12
CA GLU A 39 4.74 -16.70 -5.93
C GLU A 39 4.05 -16.00 -4.75
N TRP A 40 3.42 -14.86 -5.03
CA TRP A 40 2.64 -14.16 -4.01
C TRP A 40 1.42 -14.97 -3.56
N LEU A 41 0.69 -15.59 -4.50
CA LEU A 41 -0.43 -16.49 -4.16
C LEU A 41 0.01 -17.68 -3.30
N ALA A 42 1.16 -18.25 -3.58
CA ALA A 42 1.73 -19.33 -2.76
C ALA A 42 2.05 -18.83 -1.35
N SER A 43 2.66 -17.66 -1.22
CA SER A 43 2.94 -17.01 0.06
C SER A 43 1.68 -16.70 0.86
N LEU A 44 0.65 -16.21 0.17
CA LEU A 44 -0.65 -15.91 0.76
C LEU A 44 -1.31 -17.18 1.35
N ARG A 45 -1.31 -18.28 0.59
CA ARG A 45 -1.89 -19.55 1.02
C ARG A 45 -1.10 -20.25 2.12
N ALA A 46 0.22 -20.05 2.14
CA ALA A 46 1.11 -20.60 3.14
C ALA A 46 1.16 -19.80 4.44
N ALA A 47 0.66 -18.57 4.45
CA ALA A 47 0.70 -17.71 5.61
C ALA A 47 -0.13 -18.29 6.77
N PRO A 48 0.45 -18.48 7.98
CA PRO A 48 -0.26 -19.07 9.11
C PRO A 48 -1.34 -18.13 9.70
N ALA A 49 -1.21 -16.83 9.44
CA ALA A 49 -2.14 -15.79 9.86
C ALA A 49 -2.11 -14.62 8.89
N PRO A 50 -3.16 -13.79 8.84
CA PRO A 50 -3.14 -12.56 8.07
C PRO A 50 -1.98 -11.64 8.47
N SER A 51 -1.31 -11.09 7.48
CA SER A 51 -0.20 -10.15 7.65
C SER A 51 -0.40 -8.93 6.76
N PRO A 52 -0.16 -7.71 7.25
CA PRO A 52 -0.20 -6.50 6.43
C PRO A 52 0.70 -6.56 5.22
N TRP A 53 1.83 -7.25 5.33
CA TRP A 53 2.83 -7.36 4.26
C TRP A 53 2.41 -8.27 3.11
N THR A 54 1.56 -9.25 3.38
CA THR A 54 1.13 -10.25 2.37
C THR A 54 -0.32 -10.04 1.97
N HIS A 55 -1.21 -9.76 2.93
CA HIS A 55 -2.65 -9.69 2.70
C HIS A 55 -3.15 -8.29 2.35
N GLY A 56 -2.51 -7.25 2.89
CA GLY A 56 -2.94 -5.87 2.71
C GLY A 56 -4.27 -5.56 3.40
N PHE A 57 -4.81 -4.40 3.06
CA PHE A 57 -6.00 -3.83 3.70
C PHE A 57 -7.13 -3.63 2.69
N ALA A 58 -8.35 -3.96 3.08
CA ALA A 58 -9.54 -3.44 2.46
C ALA A 58 -9.78 -2.02 2.98
N ILE A 59 -10.05 -1.09 2.07
CA ILE A 59 -10.40 0.29 2.42
C ILE A 59 -11.92 0.37 2.54
N VAL A 60 -12.41 0.67 3.73
CA VAL A 60 -13.84 0.76 4.03
C VAL A 60 -14.21 2.20 4.34
N GLU A 61 -15.20 2.74 3.63
CA GLU A 61 -15.75 4.04 3.96
C GLU A 61 -16.62 3.94 5.20
N ARG A 62 -16.35 4.75 6.22
CA ARG A 62 -16.96 4.62 7.54
C ARG A 62 -18.46 4.92 7.58
N MET A 63 -18.93 5.83 6.73
CA MET A 63 -20.34 6.22 6.71
C MET A 63 -21.23 5.17 6.04
N SER A 64 -20.83 4.66 4.89
CA SER A 64 -21.59 3.65 4.14
C SER A 64 -21.25 2.21 4.54
N VAL A 65 -20.11 1.99 5.20
CA VAL A 65 -19.55 0.67 5.52
C VAL A 65 -19.24 -0.15 4.25
N GLU A 66 -19.05 0.52 3.14
CA GLU A 66 -18.72 -0.11 1.86
C GLU A 66 -17.20 -0.26 1.69
N ILE A 67 -16.78 -1.37 1.09
CA ILE A 67 -15.41 -1.54 0.62
C ILE A 67 -15.27 -0.73 -0.66
N ILE A 68 -14.42 0.30 -0.64
CA ILE A 68 -14.24 1.25 -1.73
C ILE A 68 -12.88 1.12 -2.43
N GLY A 69 -12.05 0.21 -1.97
CA GLY A 69 -10.73 0.02 -2.54
C GLY A 69 -9.86 -0.91 -1.70
N SER A 70 -8.59 -0.95 -2.05
CA SER A 70 -7.57 -1.72 -1.34
C SER A 70 -6.26 -0.96 -1.25
N CYS A 71 -5.48 -1.28 -0.23
CA CYS A 71 -4.14 -0.78 -0.02
C CYS A 71 -3.26 -1.93 0.47
N ALA A 72 -2.15 -2.18 -0.18
CA ALA A 72 -1.31 -3.34 0.10
C ALA A 72 0.17 -3.00 -0.01
N PHE A 73 1.00 -3.86 0.57
CA PHE A 73 2.43 -3.88 0.36
C PHE A 73 2.79 -5.07 -0.54
N LYS A 74 3.82 -4.92 -1.36
CA LYS A 74 4.30 -5.99 -2.26
C LYS A 74 5.21 -7.01 -1.56
N GLY A 75 5.11 -7.11 -0.25
CA GLY A 75 5.85 -8.04 0.59
C GLY A 75 6.39 -7.38 1.86
N PRO A 76 7.05 -8.16 2.72
CA PRO A 76 7.69 -7.65 3.92
C PRO A 76 8.89 -6.76 3.58
N PRO A 77 9.42 -5.99 4.56
CA PRO A 77 10.63 -5.20 4.36
C PRO A 77 11.78 -6.06 3.81
N ASP A 78 12.45 -5.54 2.79
CA ASP A 78 13.66 -6.17 2.27
C ASP A 78 14.87 -5.97 3.20
N ALA A 79 16.05 -6.46 2.79
CA ALA A 79 17.27 -6.36 3.58
C ALA A 79 17.69 -4.91 3.89
N GLU A 80 17.23 -3.95 3.09
CA GLU A 80 17.49 -2.51 3.25
C GLU A 80 16.40 -1.79 4.03
N GLY A 81 15.35 -2.50 4.43
CA GLY A 81 14.21 -1.94 5.14
C GLY A 81 13.23 -1.19 4.22
N VAL A 82 13.15 -1.58 2.97
CA VAL A 82 12.24 -0.98 1.99
C VAL A 82 10.99 -1.85 1.85
N VAL A 83 9.82 -1.21 1.88
CA VAL A 83 8.53 -1.80 1.50
C VAL A 83 7.94 -1.02 0.34
N GLU A 84 7.25 -1.70 -0.55
CA GLU A 84 6.56 -1.06 -1.67
C GLU A 84 5.05 -1.07 -1.43
N ILE A 85 4.43 0.10 -1.54
CA ILE A 85 2.98 0.30 -1.38
C ILE A 85 2.29 0.36 -2.74
N ALA A 86 1.11 -0.25 -2.82
CA ALA A 86 0.18 -0.08 -3.92
C ALA A 86 -1.23 0.14 -3.35
N TYR A 87 -2.02 0.99 -3.99
CA TYR A 87 -3.38 1.30 -3.55
C TYR A 87 -4.28 1.58 -4.74
N GLU A 88 -5.55 1.32 -4.56
CA GLU A 88 -6.58 1.56 -5.56
C GLU A 88 -7.89 1.96 -4.89
N ILE A 89 -8.56 2.95 -5.46
CA ILE A 89 -9.92 3.36 -5.09
C ILE A 89 -10.84 3.06 -6.28
N ALA A 90 -11.97 2.44 -5.99
CA ALA A 90 -12.99 2.15 -7.00
C ALA A 90 -13.43 3.45 -7.71
N PRO A 91 -13.67 3.43 -9.04
CA PRO A 91 -13.94 4.62 -9.83
C PRO A 91 -15.07 5.51 -9.28
N ALA A 92 -16.13 4.91 -8.73
CA ALA A 92 -17.26 5.63 -8.16
C ALA A 92 -16.92 6.46 -6.92
N HIS A 93 -15.80 6.17 -6.25
CA HIS A 93 -15.36 6.81 -5.01
C HIS A 93 -14.10 7.68 -5.17
N ARG A 94 -13.63 7.86 -6.40
CA ARG A 94 -12.47 8.70 -6.69
C ARG A 94 -12.78 10.19 -6.57
N ARG A 95 -11.74 11.03 -6.49
CA ARG A 95 -11.78 12.49 -6.37
C ARG A 95 -12.40 12.99 -5.06
N ARG A 96 -12.34 12.19 -4.00
CA ARG A 96 -12.80 12.54 -2.66
C ARG A 96 -11.68 12.58 -1.63
N GLY A 97 -10.42 12.42 -2.06
CA GLY A 97 -9.24 12.40 -1.19
C GLY A 97 -9.01 11.07 -0.46
N TYR A 98 -9.73 10.02 -0.79
CA TYR A 98 -9.63 8.72 -0.11
C TYR A 98 -8.31 8.00 -0.40
N ALA A 99 -7.80 8.07 -1.63
CA ALA A 99 -6.49 7.49 -1.96
C ALA A 99 -5.37 8.11 -1.11
N ARG A 100 -5.37 9.44 -0.97
CA ARG A 100 -4.41 10.16 -0.12
C ARG A 100 -4.54 9.75 1.35
N GLU A 101 -5.75 9.68 1.86
CA GLU A 101 -6.03 9.31 3.25
C GLU A 101 -5.55 7.88 3.54
N ALA A 102 -5.87 6.92 2.67
CA ALA A 102 -5.45 5.53 2.79
C ALA A 102 -3.93 5.35 2.64
N ALA A 103 -3.32 5.95 1.61
CA ALA A 103 -1.88 5.86 1.38
C ALA A 103 -1.08 6.46 2.54
N ARG A 104 -1.53 7.57 3.10
CA ARG A 104 -0.91 8.18 4.28
C ARG A 104 -0.98 7.27 5.50
N ALA A 105 -2.15 6.72 5.80
CA ALA A 105 -2.35 5.83 6.94
C ALA A 105 -1.50 4.55 6.83
N ALA A 106 -1.51 3.91 5.67
CA ALA A 106 -0.72 2.69 5.45
C ALA A 106 0.79 2.96 5.46
N SER A 107 1.24 4.07 4.86
CA SER A 107 2.66 4.45 4.89
C SER A 107 3.14 4.75 6.31
N HIS A 108 2.34 5.45 7.09
CA HIS A 108 2.64 5.73 8.49
C HIS A 108 2.73 4.45 9.31
N TYR A 109 1.78 3.55 9.13
CA TYR A 109 1.81 2.23 9.75
C TYR A 109 3.10 1.48 9.42
N ALA A 110 3.50 1.46 8.15
CA ALA A 110 4.73 0.79 7.73
C ALA A 110 5.98 1.40 8.39
N LEU A 111 6.09 2.72 8.41
CA LEU A 111 7.24 3.42 9.01
C LEU A 111 7.34 3.26 10.53
N GLU A 112 6.22 3.00 11.21
CA GLU A 112 6.20 2.67 12.64
C GLU A 112 6.56 1.20 12.92
N ALA A 113 6.45 0.34 11.92
CA ALA A 113 6.85 -1.06 12.05
C ALA A 113 8.37 -1.19 12.15
N GLY A 114 8.84 -2.05 13.03
CA GLY A 114 10.28 -2.28 13.18
C GLY A 114 10.92 -2.79 11.89
N GLY A 115 12.07 -2.21 11.52
CA GLY A 115 12.83 -2.60 10.35
C GLY A 115 12.47 -1.91 9.05
N VAL A 116 11.42 -1.06 9.01
CA VAL A 116 11.09 -0.26 7.82
C VAL A 116 11.80 1.09 7.89
N ARG A 117 12.55 1.40 6.84
CA ARG A 117 13.28 2.68 6.67
C ARG A 117 12.71 3.53 5.56
N CYS A 118 12.07 2.90 4.60
CA CYS A 118 11.55 3.56 3.40
C CYS A 118 10.27 2.88 2.93
N VAL A 119 9.28 3.69 2.61
CA VAL A 119 8.12 3.26 1.84
C VAL A 119 8.32 3.74 0.42
N ARG A 120 8.28 2.81 -0.53
CA ARG A 120 8.45 3.06 -1.97
C ARG A 120 7.12 2.90 -2.67
N ALA A 121 6.92 3.68 -3.73
CA ALA A 121 5.82 3.51 -4.66
C ALA A 121 6.32 3.68 -6.10
N HIS A 122 5.65 3.02 -7.04
CA HIS A 122 5.89 3.21 -8.47
C HIS A 122 4.60 3.67 -9.14
N THR A 123 4.72 4.63 -10.05
CA THR A 123 3.60 5.10 -10.85
C THR A 123 3.98 5.10 -12.32
N ARG A 124 3.00 4.87 -13.19
CA ARG A 124 3.19 5.15 -14.62
C ARG A 124 3.53 6.62 -14.79
N GLN A 125 4.36 6.94 -15.77
CA GLN A 125 4.82 8.31 -15.99
C GLN A 125 3.69 9.27 -16.35
N ASP A 126 2.60 8.77 -16.93
CA ASP A 126 1.39 9.51 -17.31
C ASP A 126 0.30 9.54 -16.23
N ASN A 127 0.55 8.93 -15.05
CA ASN A 127 -0.41 8.89 -13.95
C ASN A 127 -0.25 10.09 -13.01
N ASP A 128 -0.73 11.25 -13.45
CA ASP A 128 -0.67 12.48 -12.68
C ASP A 128 -1.50 12.42 -11.38
N SER A 129 -2.58 11.64 -11.39
CA SER A 129 -3.44 11.46 -10.22
C SER A 129 -2.70 10.80 -9.07
N SER A 130 -2.02 9.67 -9.32
CA SER A 130 -1.17 9.01 -8.33
C SER A 130 0.01 9.87 -7.90
N ALA A 131 0.64 10.58 -8.81
CA ALA A 131 1.74 11.50 -8.49
C ALA A 131 1.31 12.58 -7.48
N ARG A 132 0.13 13.17 -7.65
CA ARG A 132 -0.43 14.15 -6.70
C ARG A 132 -0.71 13.55 -5.34
N VAL A 133 -1.25 12.33 -5.30
CA VAL A 133 -1.50 11.61 -4.04
C VAL A 133 -0.19 11.40 -3.28
N LEU A 134 0.84 10.90 -3.95
CA LEU A 134 2.14 10.63 -3.34
C LEU A 134 2.82 11.92 -2.85
N LEU A 135 2.81 12.99 -3.63
CA LEU A 135 3.32 14.30 -3.20
C LEU A 135 2.59 14.80 -1.95
N ALA A 136 1.26 14.70 -1.93
CA ALA A 136 0.46 15.10 -0.77
C ALA A 136 0.71 14.24 0.47
N CYS A 137 1.18 13.01 0.32
CA CYS A 137 1.60 12.13 1.41
C CYS A 137 3.06 12.33 1.85
N GLY A 138 3.78 13.23 1.21
CA GLY A 138 5.18 13.55 1.57
C GLY A 138 6.23 12.70 0.84
N PHE A 139 5.84 11.91 -0.16
CA PHE A 139 6.79 11.19 -0.99
C PHE A 139 7.59 12.14 -1.87
N THR A 140 8.84 11.78 -2.11
CA THR A 140 9.75 12.47 -3.03
C THR A 140 9.91 11.66 -4.30
N LEU A 141 9.85 12.32 -5.46
CA LEU A 141 10.14 11.69 -6.73
C LEU A 141 11.64 11.42 -6.83
N VAL A 142 12.00 10.14 -6.94
CA VAL A 142 13.39 9.71 -7.15
C VAL A 142 13.77 9.83 -8.61
N GLY A 143 12.88 9.43 -9.51
CA GLY A 143 13.07 9.50 -10.94
C GLY A 143 12.54 8.27 -11.69
N PRO A 144 12.75 8.22 -13.01
CA PRO A 144 12.33 7.08 -13.81
C PRO A 144 13.22 5.85 -13.52
N VAL A 145 12.56 4.70 -13.52
CA VAL A 145 13.21 3.39 -13.40
C VAL A 145 12.51 2.39 -14.30
N GLU A 146 13.27 1.50 -14.90
CA GLU A 146 12.69 0.41 -15.69
C GLU A 146 12.53 -0.83 -14.83
N LEU A 147 11.30 -1.33 -14.74
CA LEU A 147 10.97 -2.54 -14.02
C LEU A 147 10.66 -3.67 -15.00
N PRO A 148 11.03 -4.93 -14.68
CA PRO A 148 10.84 -6.06 -15.60
C PRO A 148 9.39 -6.26 -16.06
N ASP A 149 8.44 -6.06 -15.16
CA ASP A 149 7.01 -6.33 -15.43
C ASP A 149 6.23 -5.07 -15.85
N ASP A 150 6.63 -3.90 -15.38
CA ASP A 150 5.88 -2.64 -15.54
C ASP A 150 6.48 -1.68 -16.58
N GLY A 151 7.69 -1.96 -17.08
CA GLY A 151 8.42 -1.07 -17.98
C GLY A 151 8.92 0.18 -17.28
N LEU A 152 8.92 1.30 -17.99
CA LEU A 152 9.41 2.58 -17.47
C LEU A 152 8.36 3.25 -16.59
N VAL A 153 8.68 3.38 -15.31
CA VAL A 153 7.81 3.98 -14.28
C VAL A 153 8.58 5.03 -13.49
N ASN A 154 7.86 5.88 -12.78
CA ASN A 154 8.45 6.80 -11.80
C ASN A 154 8.52 6.13 -10.43
N ARG A 155 9.67 6.23 -9.79
CA ARG A 155 9.90 5.78 -8.41
C ARG A 155 9.73 6.94 -7.45
N TRP A 156 9.00 6.67 -6.36
CA TRP A 156 8.73 7.60 -5.27
C TRP A 156 9.16 6.96 -3.95
N GLU A 157 9.66 7.76 -3.03
CA GLU A 157 10.11 7.28 -1.73
C GLU A 157 9.69 8.22 -0.59
N LEU A 158 9.27 7.62 0.52
CA LEU A 158 9.01 8.26 1.79
C LEU A 158 9.92 7.62 2.84
N LEU A 159 10.85 8.42 3.36
CA LEU A 159 11.83 7.94 4.34
C LEU A 159 11.27 8.09 5.76
N ALA A 160 11.64 7.15 6.64
CA ALA A 160 11.41 7.28 8.06
C ALA A 160 12.15 8.52 8.58
N THR A 161 11.45 9.38 9.32
CA THR A 161 12.11 10.47 10.03
C THR A 161 13.00 9.88 11.11
N ARG A 162 14.30 10.16 11.04
CA ARG A 162 15.21 9.86 12.17
C ARG A 162 14.73 10.73 13.32
N HIS A 163 14.18 10.13 14.35
CA HIS A 163 14.09 10.79 15.64
C HIS A 163 15.52 11.04 16.08
N GLY A 164 15.93 12.30 16.00
CA GLY A 164 17.25 12.72 16.44
C GLY A 164 17.39 12.33 17.90
N THR A 165 18.31 11.44 18.20
CA THR A 165 18.93 11.37 19.50
C THR A 165 19.61 12.74 19.70
N SER A 166 18.99 13.62 20.45
CA SER A 166 19.67 14.79 20.97
C SER A 166 20.87 14.27 21.75
N PRO A 167 22.07 14.72 21.44
CA PRO A 167 23.17 14.48 22.34
C PRO A 167 22.85 15.28 23.60
N HIS A 168 22.65 14.58 24.69
CA HIS A 168 22.71 15.23 26.00
C HIS A 168 24.14 15.73 26.21
N PRO A 169 24.32 16.98 26.70
CA PRO A 169 25.61 17.51 27.11
C PRO A 169 26.20 16.75 28.29
#